data_eb227dae687bca2b57ebed6e8d060a22
#
_entry.id   eb227dae687bca2b57ebed6e8d060a22
#
_cell.length_a   1.000
_cell.length_b   1.000
_cell.length_c   1.000
_cell.angle_alpha   90.00
_cell.angle_beta   90.00
_cell.angle_gamma   90.00
#
_symmetry.space_group_name_H-M   'P 1'
#
loop_
_entity.id
_entity.type
_entity.pdbx_description
1 polymer ?
#
loop_
_entity_poly.entity_id
_entity_poly.type
_entity_poly.pdbx_seq_one_letter_code
_entity_poly.pdbx_strand_id
1 'polypeptide(L)'
;MQTHDQVVTKLMRRPGVRREVERIEHEEGALLDLLLKARHDAGLTQAQVAELMGTQPPAVARLERALATGKHSPSLATLRKYAQACGKALVLRLA
;
A
#
# COMPACT_ATOMS: atom_id res chain seq x y z
N MET A 1 11.22 20.94 -18.64
CA MET A 1 11.01 19.58 -18.11
C MET A 1 9.73 19.56 -17.30
N GLN A 2 8.85 18.59 -17.56
CA GLN A 2 7.59 18.49 -16.82
C GLN A 2 7.82 17.84 -15.45
N THR A 3 7.11 18.33 -14.44
CA THR A 3 7.12 17.67 -13.13
C THR A 3 6.31 16.38 -13.20
N HIS A 4 6.52 15.50 -12.22
CA HIS A 4 5.74 14.26 -12.07
C HIS A 4 4.23 14.56 -12.02
N ASP A 5 3.83 15.56 -11.24
CA ASP A 5 2.41 15.95 -11.11
C ASP A 5 1.81 16.44 -12.41
N GLN A 6 2.58 17.19 -13.21
CA GLN A 6 2.13 17.67 -14.52
C GLN A 6 1.91 16.51 -15.48
N VAL A 7 2.81 15.53 -15.49
CA VAL A 7 2.67 14.34 -16.33
C VAL A 7 1.44 13.54 -15.91
N VAL A 8 1.24 13.31 -14.63
CA VAL A 8 0.07 12.59 -14.11
C VAL A 8 -1.22 13.33 -14.48
N THR A 9 -1.26 14.65 -14.33
CA THR A 9 -2.43 15.45 -14.69
C THR A 9 -2.77 15.31 -16.18
N LYS A 10 -1.78 15.35 -17.08
CA LYS A 10 -2.00 15.15 -18.50
C LYS A 10 -2.55 13.76 -18.81
N LEU A 11 -1.99 12.73 -18.21
CA LEU A 11 -2.45 11.35 -18.39
C LEU A 11 -3.88 11.16 -17.90
N MET A 12 -4.23 11.76 -16.78
CA MET A 12 -5.56 11.69 -16.17
C MET A 12 -6.67 12.31 -17.03
N ARG A 13 -6.32 13.19 -17.98
CA ARG A 13 -7.29 13.78 -18.92
C ARG A 13 -7.78 12.80 -19.97
N ARG A 14 -7.08 11.68 -20.16
CA ARG A 14 -7.47 10.63 -21.09
C ARG A 14 -8.41 9.66 -20.38
N PRO A 15 -9.63 9.39 -20.91
CA PRO A 15 -10.61 8.54 -20.20
C PRO A 15 -10.08 7.17 -19.81
N GLY A 16 -9.30 6.52 -20.66
CA GLY A 16 -8.73 5.20 -20.35
C GLY A 16 -7.75 5.23 -19.18
N VAL A 17 -6.91 6.25 -19.11
CA VAL A 17 -5.94 6.42 -18.02
C VAL A 17 -6.65 6.72 -16.70
N ARG A 18 -7.69 7.53 -16.74
CA ARG A 18 -8.48 7.84 -15.56
C ARG A 18 -9.09 6.58 -14.94
N ARG A 19 -9.66 5.69 -15.74
CA ARG A 19 -10.20 4.42 -15.26
C ARG A 19 -9.11 3.55 -14.64
N GLU A 20 -7.92 3.54 -15.22
CA GLU A 20 -6.78 2.78 -14.70
C GLU A 20 -6.36 3.27 -13.32
N VAL A 21 -6.30 4.59 -13.12
CA VAL A 21 -5.94 5.17 -11.82
C VAL A 21 -7.00 4.85 -10.76
N GLU A 22 -8.28 4.96 -11.10
CA GLU A 22 -9.38 4.60 -10.19
C GLU A 22 -9.31 3.12 -9.79
N ARG A 23 -8.99 2.23 -10.72
CA ARG A 23 -8.82 0.80 -10.44
C ARG A 23 -7.64 0.55 -9.49
N ILE A 24 -6.51 1.23 -9.68
CA ILE A 24 -5.34 1.12 -8.81
C ILE A 24 -5.68 1.55 -7.39
N GLU A 25 -6.39 2.65 -7.22
CA GLU A 25 -6.83 3.11 -5.90
C GLU A 25 -7.73 2.09 -5.21
N HIS A 26 -8.64 1.47 -5.95
CA HIS A 26 -9.49 0.41 -5.43
C HIS A 26 -8.67 -0.83 -5.02
N GLU A 27 -7.70 -1.22 -5.84
CA GLU A 27 -6.81 -2.35 -5.55
C GLU A 27 -5.95 -2.10 -4.31
N GLU A 28 -5.50 -0.87 -4.09
CA GLU A 28 -4.75 -0.50 -2.87
C GLU A 28 -5.62 -0.61 -1.62
N GLY A 29 -6.91 -0.24 -1.70
CA GLY A 29 -7.84 -0.43 -0.61
C GLY A 29 -8.06 -1.91 -0.30
N ALA A 30 -8.20 -2.74 -1.32
CA ALA A 30 -8.31 -4.18 -1.17
C ALA A 30 -7.03 -4.78 -0.57
N LEU A 31 -5.86 -4.26 -0.95
CA LEU A 31 -4.59 -4.67 -0.38
C LEU A 31 -4.50 -4.33 1.11
N LEU A 32 -4.95 -3.13 1.50
CA LEU A 32 -5.00 -2.76 2.91
C LEU A 32 -5.85 -3.75 3.71
N ASP A 33 -7.02 -4.14 3.20
CA ASP A 33 -7.88 -5.09 3.88
C ASP A 33 -7.18 -6.43 4.09
N LEU A 34 -6.43 -6.92 3.09
CA LEU A 34 -5.65 -8.14 3.21
C LEU A 34 -4.54 -8.02 4.25
N LEU A 35 -3.83 -6.89 4.28
CA LEU A 35 -2.76 -6.66 5.24
C LEU A 35 -3.31 -6.54 6.67
N LEU A 36 -4.41 -5.81 6.87
CA LEU A 36 -5.05 -5.70 8.18
C LEU A 36 -5.55 -7.06 8.66
N LYS A 37 -6.12 -7.87 7.77
CA LYS A 37 -6.54 -9.22 8.11
C LYS A 37 -5.33 -10.07 8.54
N ALA A 38 -4.23 -10.00 7.81
CA ALA A 38 -3.01 -10.72 8.16
C ALA A 38 -2.50 -10.30 9.53
N ARG A 39 -2.50 -9.01 9.84
CA ARG A 39 -2.08 -8.49 11.14
C ARG A 39 -3.00 -9.00 12.25
N HIS A 40 -4.31 -8.93 12.07
CA HIS A 40 -5.30 -9.40 13.06
C HIS A 40 -5.20 -10.91 13.26
N ASP A 41 -5.08 -11.69 12.19
CA ASP A 41 -4.95 -13.15 12.27
C ASP A 41 -3.68 -13.55 13.02
N ALA A 42 -2.61 -12.77 12.89
CA ALA A 42 -1.37 -12.99 13.63
C ALA A 42 -1.44 -12.49 15.08
N GLY A 43 -2.50 -11.78 15.46
CA GLY A 43 -2.65 -11.21 16.80
C GLY A 43 -1.69 -10.08 17.10
N LEU A 44 -1.24 -9.34 16.08
CA LEU A 44 -0.23 -8.29 16.21
C LEU A 44 -0.85 -6.90 16.25
N THR A 45 -0.30 -6.05 17.12
CA THR A 45 -0.58 -4.62 17.12
C THR A 45 0.28 -3.91 16.08
N GLN A 46 -0.05 -2.65 15.76
CA GLN A 46 0.81 -1.82 14.90
C GLN A 46 2.23 -1.72 15.46
N ALA A 47 2.37 -1.57 16.77
CA ALA A 47 3.68 -1.49 17.42
C ALA A 47 4.49 -2.78 17.24
N GLN A 48 3.84 -3.94 17.37
CA GLN A 48 4.51 -5.23 17.19
C GLN A 48 4.93 -5.44 15.73
N VAL A 49 4.10 -5.07 14.77
CA VAL A 49 4.46 -5.12 13.34
C VAL A 49 5.65 -4.20 13.08
N ALA A 50 5.63 -2.98 13.62
CA ALA A 50 6.74 -2.03 13.47
C ALA A 50 8.05 -2.63 14.00
N GLU A 51 8.02 -3.25 15.16
CA GLU A 51 9.20 -3.90 15.74
C GLU A 51 9.74 -4.99 14.82
N LEU A 52 8.87 -5.86 14.32
CA LEU A 52 9.26 -6.94 13.41
C LEU A 52 9.78 -6.42 12.07
N MET A 53 9.28 -5.27 11.62
CA MET A 53 9.76 -4.62 10.39
C MET A 53 11.05 -3.82 10.59
N GLY A 54 11.49 -3.63 11.83
CA GLY A 54 12.65 -2.80 12.14
C GLY A 54 12.37 -1.31 12.01
N THR A 55 11.15 -0.88 12.29
CA THR A 55 10.72 0.51 12.20
C THR A 55 9.94 0.95 13.44
N GLN A 56 9.34 2.13 13.40
CA GLN A 56 8.58 2.69 14.53
C GLN A 56 7.08 2.64 14.27
N PRO A 57 6.23 2.57 15.32
CA PRO A 57 4.78 2.51 15.15
C PRO A 57 4.17 3.57 14.25
N PRO A 58 4.59 4.85 14.29
CA PRO A 58 4.04 5.85 13.37
C PRO A 58 4.26 5.53 11.90
N ALA A 59 5.34 4.83 11.54
CA ALA A 59 5.59 4.42 10.16
C ALA A 59 4.57 3.39 9.69
N VAL A 60 4.19 2.44 10.54
CA VAL A 60 3.15 1.45 10.22
C VAL A 60 1.79 2.13 10.10
N ALA A 61 1.46 3.04 10.99
CA ALA A 61 0.21 3.81 10.92
C ALA A 61 0.12 4.62 9.62
N ARG A 62 1.22 5.25 9.19
CA ARG A 62 1.27 5.99 7.92
C ARG A 62 1.13 5.07 6.71
N LEU A 63 1.74 3.90 6.76
CA LEU A 63 1.62 2.90 5.70
C LEU A 63 0.16 2.49 5.51
N GLU A 64 -0.51 2.12 6.59
CA GLU A 64 -1.92 1.72 6.54
C GLU A 64 -2.81 2.87 6.04
N ARG A 65 -2.53 4.11 6.49
CA ARG A 65 -3.28 5.29 6.04
C ARG A 65 -3.03 5.59 4.56
N ALA A 66 -1.79 5.45 4.08
CA ALA A 66 -1.47 5.67 2.67
C ALA A 66 -2.25 4.72 1.77
N LEU A 67 -2.38 3.46 2.15
CA LEU A 67 -3.18 2.49 1.40
C LEU A 67 -4.68 2.83 1.46
N ALA A 68 -5.16 3.31 2.61
CA ALA A 68 -6.56 3.68 2.77
C ALA A 68 -6.95 4.89 1.92
N THR A 69 -6.03 5.85 1.76
CA THR A 69 -6.31 7.08 1.01
C THR A 69 -5.88 7.02 -0.44
N GLY A 70 -5.08 6.03 -0.84
CA GLY A 70 -4.50 5.93 -2.17
C GLY A 70 -3.44 7.00 -2.45
N LYS A 71 -2.97 7.71 -1.43
CA LYS A 71 -1.93 8.74 -1.55
C LYS A 71 -0.62 8.21 -1.01
N HIS A 72 0.48 8.50 -1.71
CA HIS A 72 1.83 8.14 -1.29
C HIS A 72 1.97 6.63 -1.04
N SER A 73 1.65 5.84 -2.07
CA SER A 73 1.71 4.39 -2.01
C SER A 73 3.04 3.89 -1.45
N PRO A 74 3.03 2.95 -0.49
CA PRO A 74 4.25 2.34 0.03
C PRO A 74 5.00 1.59 -1.08
N SER A 75 6.31 1.46 -0.90
CA SER A 75 7.10 0.65 -1.81
C SER A 75 6.75 -0.83 -1.67
N LEU A 76 6.98 -1.60 -2.73
CA LEU A 76 6.79 -3.04 -2.71
C LEU A 76 7.63 -3.70 -1.60
N ALA A 77 8.87 -3.23 -1.41
CA ALA A 77 9.73 -3.75 -0.36
C ALA A 77 9.12 -3.55 1.02
N THR A 78 8.50 -2.39 1.29
CA THR A 78 7.82 -2.11 2.54
C THR A 78 6.61 -3.01 2.74
N LEU A 79 5.81 -3.23 1.70
CA LEU A 79 4.66 -4.12 1.75
C LEU A 79 5.07 -5.56 2.04
N ARG A 80 6.17 -6.02 1.44
CA ARG A 80 6.71 -7.35 1.72
C ARG A 80 7.14 -7.50 3.17
N LYS A 81 7.79 -6.48 3.73
CA LYS A 81 8.20 -6.51 5.14
C LYS A 81 6.99 -6.60 6.07
N TYR A 82 5.93 -5.85 5.78
CA TYR A 82 4.70 -5.90 6.55
C TYR A 82 4.09 -7.32 6.52
N ALA A 83 3.93 -7.88 5.33
CA ALA A 83 3.38 -9.22 5.16
C ALA A 83 4.22 -10.25 5.91
N GLN A 84 5.54 -10.20 5.79
CA GLN A 84 6.46 -11.11 6.47
C GLN A 84 6.36 -10.97 7.99
N ALA A 85 6.24 -9.75 8.51
CA ALA A 85 6.03 -9.51 9.93
C ALA A 85 4.78 -10.23 10.45
N CYS A 86 3.75 -10.35 9.60
CA CYS A 86 2.50 -11.04 9.93
C CYS A 86 2.53 -12.54 9.61
N GLY A 87 3.69 -13.10 9.25
CA GLY A 87 3.85 -14.50 8.91
C GLY A 87 3.30 -14.89 7.55
N LYS A 88 3.16 -13.92 6.66
CA LYS A 88 2.63 -14.13 5.30
C LYS A 88 3.66 -13.73 4.24
N ALA A 89 3.43 -14.17 3.02
CA ALA A 89 4.23 -13.77 1.87
C ALA A 89 3.37 -12.94 0.93
N LEU A 90 3.92 -11.82 0.46
CA LEU A 90 3.26 -11.02 -0.57
C LEU A 90 3.58 -11.64 -1.94
N VAL A 91 2.55 -12.12 -2.62
CA VAL A 91 2.66 -12.71 -3.96
C VAL A 91 1.99 -11.78 -4.94
N LEU A 92 2.74 -11.36 -5.98
CA LEU A 92 2.21 -10.52 -7.04
C LEU A 92 2.02 -11.33 -8.31
N ARG A 93 0.88 -11.13 -8.97
CA ARG A 93 0.59 -11.72 -10.27
C ARG A 93 0.18 -10.63 -11.23
N LEU A 94 0.71 -10.73 -12.44
CA LEU A 94 0.24 -9.92 -13.56
C LEU A 94 -0.79 -10.75 -14.32
N ALA A 95 -1.94 -10.14 -14.52
CA ALA A 95 -3.02 -10.77 -15.28
C ALA A 95 -2.84 -10.54 -16.78
#